data_50a7aebc03ede58cb1b59c7dd5c302d4
#
_entry.id   50a7aebc03ede58cb1b59c7dd5c302d4
#
_cell.length_a   1.000
_cell.length_b   1.000
_cell.length_c   1.000
_cell.angle_alpha   90.00
_cell.angle_beta   90.00
_cell.angle_gamma   90.00
#
_symmetry.space_group_name_H-M   'P 1'
#
loop_
_entity.id
_entity.type
_entity.pdbx_description
1 polymer ?
#
loop_
_entity_poly.entity_id
_entity_poly.type
_entity_poly.pdbx_seq_one_letter_code
_entity_poly.pdbx_strand_id
1 'polypeptide(L)'
;MSLEVAPKLKEGRAAIVLIPLLVMHLVLISLQIEDRGGTALFRRWVLVSGAPFLSASSAVSKGLAGLWGNYIWLVGARAENHSLRETLSTLTLQNQALADLKLENARLRQLLEIKESQGIRTLGARVVGRVPDYLAHMVYIDRGAADGVKVDTAVIAGYGAAGRAVLVSPHQAQVQLITNADASIGAMLATSRSPGVLRGTGGNLLRLDYINNTEEVSAGEIVVSSGLDGVFPKGIPVGKVVSSRKGKTVFREIEVEPFADLLRTEEVLLVVQSGGKVEPGVLPAP
;
A
#
# COMPACT_ATOMS: atom_id res chain seq x y z
N MET A 1 -1.02 -67.43 -63.43
CA MET A 1 0.41 -67.13 -63.34
C MET A 1 0.51 -65.92 -62.43
N SER A 2 0.69 -66.26 -61.16
CA SER A 2 0.58 -65.29 -60.06
C SER A 2 1.97 -65.13 -59.48
N LEU A 3 2.52 -63.94 -59.54
CA LEU A 3 3.78 -63.60 -58.87
C LEU A 3 3.42 -62.87 -57.57
N GLU A 4 3.81 -63.59 -56.55
CA GLU A 4 3.71 -63.21 -55.13
C GLU A 4 4.65 -62.04 -54.85
N VAL A 5 4.12 -60.95 -54.33
CA VAL A 5 4.87 -59.75 -53.87
C VAL A 5 5.15 -59.93 -52.39
N ALA A 6 6.37 -60.30 -52.05
CA ALA A 6 6.80 -60.26 -50.67
C ALA A 6 6.85 -58.87 -50.09
N PRO A 7 6.40 -58.65 -48.84
CA PRO A 7 6.41 -57.32 -48.21
C PRO A 7 7.82 -56.92 -47.82
N LYS A 8 8.33 -55.79 -48.33
CA LYS A 8 9.52 -55.11 -47.85
C LYS A 8 9.31 -54.69 -46.42
N LEU A 9 9.86 -55.48 -45.48
CA LEU A 9 10.01 -55.04 -44.08
C LEU A 9 10.92 -53.80 -44.04
N LYS A 10 10.40 -52.69 -43.49
CA LYS A 10 11.16 -51.45 -43.33
C LYS A 10 12.36 -51.72 -42.43
N GLU A 11 13.57 -51.66 -43.00
CA GLU A 11 14.87 -51.97 -42.35
C GLU A 11 15.09 -51.22 -41.03
N GLY A 12 14.50 -50.05 -40.84
CA GLY A 12 14.58 -49.27 -39.59
C GLY A 12 13.83 -49.89 -38.41
N ARG A 13 12.76 -50.65 -38.64
CA ARG A 13 12.01 -51.30 -37.54
C ARG A 13 12.66 -52.58 -37.04
N ALA A 14 13.34 -53.28 -37.90
CA ALA A 14 14.11 -54.44 -37.52
C ALA A 14 15.31 -54.07 -36.63
N ALA A 15 16.02 -52.99 -36.93
CA ALA A 15 17.11 -52.49 -36.13
C ALA A 15 16.68 -52.06 -34.71
N ILE A 16 15.51 -51.44 -34.56
CA ILE A 16 14.95 -50.97 -33.26
C ILE A 16 14.63 -52.14 -32.31
N VAL A 17 14.29 -53.31 -32.87
CA VAL A 17 14.03 -54.53 -32.08
C VAL A 17 15.28 -55.35 -31.90
N LEU A 18 16.16 -55.41 -32.91
CA LEU A 18 17.34 -56.21 -32.91
C LEU A 18 18.44 -55.70 -31.96
N ILE A 19 18.60 -54.38 -31.88
CA ILE A 19 19.59 -53.77 -30.97
C ILE A 19 19.28 -54.08 -29.48
N PRO A 20 18.08 -53.85 -28.93
CA PRO A 20 17.79 -54.19 -27.54
C PRO A 20 17.80 -55.69 -27.28
N LEU A 21 17.42 -56.54 -28.26
CA LEU A 21 17.48 -57.95 -28.15
C LEU A 21 18.96 -58.41 -28.08
N LEU A 22 19.85 -57.86 -28.90
CA LEU A 22 21.29 -58.15 -28.92
C LEU A 22 21.96 -57.68 -27.63
N VAL A 23 21.62 -56.53 -27.12
CA VAL A 23 22.04 -55.98 -25.80
C VAL A 23 21.59 -56.93 -24.68
N MET A 24 20.32 -57.32 -24.67
CA MET A 24 19.81 -58.31 -23.72
C MET A 24 20.46 -59.61 -23.74
N HIS A 25 20.81 -60.14 -24.97
CA HIS A 25 21.54 -61.40 -25.14
C HIS A 25 22.97 -61.29 -24.63
N LEU A 26 23.63 -60.17 -24.88
CA LEU A 26 24.99 -59.86 -24.40
C LEU A 26 25.05 -59.74 -22.87
N VAL A 27 24.02 -59.18 -22.25
CA VAL A 27 23.83 -59.11 -20.78
C VAL A 27 23.63 -60.54 -20.22
N LEU A 28 22.82 -61.37 -20.86
CA LEU A 28 22.58 -62.75 -20.43
C LEU A 28 23.85 -63.61 -20.54
N ILE A 29 24.61 -63.44 -21.60
CA ILE A 29 25.92 -64.17 -21.76
C ILE A 29 26.92 -63.70 -20.69
N SER A 30 26.92 -62.37 -20.39
CA SER A 30 27.80 -61.81 -19.36
C SER A 30 27.46 -62.32 -17.95
N LEU A 31 26.20 -62.65 -17.68
CA LEU A 31 25.75 -63.25 -16.41
C LEU A 31 26.12 -64.74 -16.28
N GLN A 32 26.33 -65.41 -17.38
CA GLN A 32 26.69 -66.84 -17.38
C GLN A 32 28.20 -67.16 -17.23
N ILE A 33 29.05 -66.13 -17.36
CA ILE A 33 30.52 -66.31 -17.20
C ILE A 33 30.83 -66.08 -15.72
N GLU A 34 30.75 -67.17 -14.95
CA GLU A 34 31.22 -67.27 -13.57
C GLU A 34 32.72 -67.61 -13.59
N ASP A 35 33.56 -66.60 -13.50
CA ASP A 35 34.99 -66.78 -13.41
C ASP A 35 35.43 -66.86 -11.95
N ARG A 36 36.23 -67.89 -11.61
CA ARG A 36 36.68 -68.23 -10.25
C ARG A 36 37.63 -67.22 -9.61
N GLY A 37 37.74 -66.04 -10.14
CA GLY A 37 38.65 -64.96 -9.71
C GLY A 37 38.04 -63.74 -9.05
N GLY A 38 36.79 -63.73 -8.60
CA GLY A 38 36.22 -62.76 -7.63
C GLY A 38 36.30 -61.28 -7.99
N THR A 39 36.70 -60.90 -9.20
CA THR A 39 36.69 -59.46 -9.60
C THR A 39 35.66 -59.21 -10.70
N ALA A 40 34.57 -58.68 -10.31
CA ALA A 40 33.44 -58.37 -11.18
C ALA A 40 33.85 -57.44 -12.33
N LEU A 41 34.39 -58.04 -13.46
CA LEU A 41 34.62 -57.29 -14.71
C LEU A 41 33.38 -56.56 -15.18
N PHE A 42 32.17 -57.12 -14.88
CA PHE A 42 30.89 -56.53 -15.12
C PHE A 42 30.70 -55.22 -14.34
N ARG A 43 31.12 -55.16 -13.05
CA ARG A 43 31.03 -53.96 -12.24
C ARG A 43 31.86 -52.80 -12.79
N ARG A 44 33.03 -53.12 -13.36
CA ARG A 44 33.92 -52.14 -13.98
C ARG A 44 33.39 -51.65 -15.33
N TRP A 45 32.75 -52.53 -16.08
CA TRP A 45 32.14 -52.21 -17.38
C TRP A 45 30.87 -51.34 -17.20
N VAL A 46 30.00 -51.69 -16.26
CA VAL A 46 28.81 -50.89 -15.92
C VAL A 46 29.18 -49.49 -15.40
N LEU A 47 30.23 -49.38 -14.60
CA LEU A 47 30.72 -48.10 -14.12
C LEU A 47 31.37 -47.24 -15.20
N VAL A 48 32.10 -47.83 -16.12
CA VAL A 48 32.78 -47.09 -17.19
C VAL A 48 31.82 -46.70 -18.33
N SER A 49 30.87 -47.55 -18.69
CA SER A 49 29.89 -47.23 -19.74
C SER A 49 28.65 -46.49 -19.23
N GLY A 50 28.30 -46.62 -17.96
CA GLY A 50 27.17 -45.93 -17.35
C GLY A 50 27.46 -44.46 -16.92
N ALA A 51 28.74 -44.19 -16.63
CA ALA A 51 29.15 -42.83 -16.18
C ALA A 51 28.81 -41.72 -17.18
N PRO A 52 29.02 -41.82 -18.48
CA PRO A 52 28.67 -40.78 -19.45
C PRO A 52 27.15 -40.62 -19.60
N PHE A 53 26.35 -41.67 -19.35
CA PHE A 53 24.90 -41.62 -19.47
C PHE A 53 24.27 -40.90 -18.29
N LEU A 54 24.80 -41.08 -17.08
CA LEU A 54 24.34 -40.38 -15.87
C LEU A 54 24.74 -38.91 -15.90
N SER A 55 25.90 -38.57 -16.45
CA SER A 55 26.30 -37.14 -16.59
C SER A 55 25.50 -36.43 -17.68
N ALA A 56 25.15 -37.09 -18.78
CA ALA A 56 24.32 -36.54 -19.83
C ALA A 56 22.87 -36.28 -19.35
N SER A 57 22.29 -37.18 -18.55
CA SER A 57 20.93 -37.00 -18.01
C SER A 57 20.83 -35.80 -17.05
N SER A 58 21.88 -35.58 -16.26
CA SER A 58 21.91 -34.42 -15.33
C SER A 58 22.13 -33.09 -16.04
N ALA A 59 22.83 -33.07 -17.17
CA ALA A 59 23.00 -31.85 -17.97
C ALA A 59 21.72 -31.48 -18.74
N VAL A 60 21.01 -32.47 -19.26
CA VAL A 60 19.74 -32.28 -19.96
C VAL A 60 18.64 -31.83 -19.01
N SER A 61 18.55 -32.43 -17.81
CA SER A 61 17.55 -32.01 -16.80
C SER A 61 17.77 -30.60 -16.27
N LYS A 62 19.04 -30.19 -16.07
CA LYS A 62 19.37 -28.80 -15.66
C LYS A 62 19.11 -27.79 -16.78
N GLY A 63 19.38 -28.16 -18.03
CA GLY A 63 19.10 -27.32 -19.19
C GLY A 63 17.58 -27.09 -19.41
N LEU A 64 16.80 -28.16 -19.31
CA LEU A 64 15.34 -28.09 -19.45
C LEU A 64 14.70 -27.32 -18.30
N ALA A 65 15.13 -27.55 -17.04
CA ALA A 65 14.62 -26.79 -15.88
C ALA A 65 14.92 -25.30 -15.98
N GLY A 66 16.10 -24.92 -16.50
CA GLY A 66 16.44 -23.51 -16.74
C GLY A 66 15.58 -22.84 -17.83
N LEU A 67 15.27 -23.55 -18.91
CA LEU A 67 14.42 -23.04 -19.98
C LEU A 67 12.97 -22.85 -19.51
N TRP A 68 12.44 -23.79 -18.73
CA TRP A 68 11.10 -23.68 -18.14
C TRP A 68 11.02 -22.58 -17.09
N GLY A 69 12.03 -22.45 -16.22
CA GLY A 69 12.09 -21.38 -15.23
C GLY A 69 12.10 -20.00 -15.88
N ASN A 70 12.94 -19.80 -16.91
CA ASN A 70 13.01 -18.53 -17.65
C ASN A 70 11.71 -18.23 -18.43
N TYR A 71 11.05 -19.26 -18.98
CA TYR A 71 9.78 -19.06 -19.69
C TYR A 71 8.65 -18.63 -18.74
N ILE A 72 8.51 -19.31 -17.59
CA ILE A 72 7.50 -18.96 -16.58
C ILE A 72 7.74 -17.55 -16.02
N TRP A 73 9.01 -17.22 -15.73
CA TRP A 73 9.38 -15.89 -15.27
C TRP A 73 9.09 -14.81 -16.32
N LEU A 74 9.37 -15.08 -17.59
CA LEU A 74 9.11 -14.14 -18.68
C LEU A 74 7.60 -13.91 -18.92
N VAL A 75 6.79 -14.96 -18.78
CA VAL A 75 5.31 -14.85 -18.87
C VAL A 75 4.76 -14.06 -17.68
N GLY A 76 5.25 -14.32 -16.46
CA GLY A 76 4.89 -13.57 -15.26
C GLY A 76 5.26 -12.09 -15.38
N ALA A 77 6.49 -11.79 -15.80
CA ALA A 77 6.95 -10.41 -15.99
C ALA A 77 6.18 -9.65 -17.10
N ARG A 78 5.71 -10.35 -18.14
CA ARG A 78 4.85 -9.75 -19.18
C ARG A 78 3.45 -9.41 -18.64
N ALA A 79 2.85 -10.32 -17.86
CA ALA A 79 1.55 -10.08 -17.24
C ALA A 79 1.62 -8.90 -16.24
N GLU A 80 2.66 -8.87 -15.41
CA GLU A 80 2.91 -7.76 -14.48
C GLU A 80 3.14 -6.44 -15.22
N ASN A 81 3.95 -6.44 -16.29
CA ASN A 81 4.18 -5.25 -17.10
C ASN A 81 2.90 -4.74 -17.77
N HIS A 82 2.00 -5.65 -18.18
CA HIS A 82 0.70 -5.28 -18.73
C HIS A 82 -0.19 -4.63 -17.66
N SER A 83 -0.31 -5.25 -16.49
CA SER A 83 -1.11 -4.70 -15.38
C SER A 83 -0.57 -3.36 -14.87
N LEU A 84 0.76 -3.21 -14.79
CA LEU A 84 1.40 -1.94 -14.45
C LEU A 84 1.11 -0.85 -15.49
N ARG A 85 1.14 -1.17 -16.78
CA ARG A 85 0.79 -0.21 -17.85
C ARG A 85 -0.67 0.18 -17.80
N GLU A 86 -1.59 -0.75 -17.54
CA GLU A 86 -3.02 -0.44 -17.34
C GLU A 86 -3.23 0.46 -16.12
N THR A 87 -2.57 0.15 -15.01
CA THR A 87 -2.62 0.99 -13.82
C THR A 87 -2.07 2.39 -14.07
N LEU A 88 -0.92 2.49 -14.75
CA LEU A 88 -0.34 3.78 -15.14
C LEU A 88 -1.27 4.57 -16.05
N SER A 89 -1.90 3.93 -17.04
CA SER A 89 -2.85 4.60 -17.94
C SER A 89 -4.08 5.11 -17.17
N THR A 90 -4.62 4.31 -16.26
CA THR A 90 -5.75 4.68 -15.41
C THR A 90 -5.40 5.85 -14.50
N LEU A 91 -4.25 5.79 -13.83
CA LEU A 91 -3.77 6.88 -12.98
C LEU A 91 -3.50 8.16 -13.77
N THR A 92 -2.98 8.04 -15.00
CA THR A 92 -2.75 9.20 -15.87
C THR A 92 -4.06 9.86 -16.26
N LEU A 93 -5.08 9.07 -16.64
CA LEU A 93 -6.42 9.59 -16.94
C LEU A 93 -7.08 10.25 -15.73
N GLN A 94 -6.96 9.63 -14.55
CA GLN A 94 -7.46 10.23 -13.31
C GLN A 94 -6.77 11.54 -12.97
N ASN A 95 -5.45 11.61 -13.13
CA ASN A 95 -4.69 12.85 -12.92
C ASN A 95 -5.08 13.95 -13.92
N GLN A 96 -5.33 13.60 -15.17
CA GLN A 96 -5.83 14.56 -16.17
C GLN A 96 -7.22 15.07 -15.79
N ALA A 97 -8.13 14.20 -15.43
CA ALA A 97 -9.47 14.59 -14.98
C ALA A 97 -9.43 15.49 -13.73
N LEU A 98 -8.55 15.18 -12.76
CA LEU A 98 -8.35 16.04 -11.60
C LEU A 98 -7.74 17.41 -11.97
N ALA A 99 -6.85 17.46 -12.94
CA ALA A 99 -6.29 18.73 -13.44
C ALA A 99 -7.37 19.59 -14.10
N ASP A 100 -8.22 18.98 -14.92
CA ASP A 100 -9.34 19.66 -15.58
C ASP A 100 -10.35 20.19 -14.55
N LEU A 101 -10.73 19.40 -13.55
CA LEU A 101 -11.59 19.84 -12.45
C LEU A 101 -10.99 20.98 -11.64
N LYS A 102 -9.68 20.99 -11.42
CA LYS A 102 -8.97 22.10 -10.75
C LYS A 102 -9.04 23.38 -11.57
N LEU A 103 -8.82 23.30 -12.88
CA LEU A 103 -8.91 24.44 -13.79
C LEU A 103 -10.33 24.99 -13.84
N GLU A 104 -11.34 24.11 -13.93
CA GLU A 104 -12.75 24.51 -13.90
C GLU A 104 -13.10 25.20 -12.57
N ASN A 105 -12.66 24.62 -11.43
CA ASN A 105 -12.89 25.21 -10.12
C ASN A 105 -12.22 26.59 -9.96
N ALA A 106 -11.00 26.74 -10.48
CA ALA A 106 -10.28 28.03 -10.50
C ALA A 106 -11.05 29.06 -11.33
N ARG A 107 -11.53 28.67 -12.52
CA ARG A 107 -12.35 29.54 -13.38
C ARG A 107 -13.66 29.94 -12.73
N LEU A 108 -14.37 29.00 -12.09
CA LEU A 108 -15.61 29.29 -11.39
C LEU A 108 -15.38 30.23 -10.20
N ARG A 109 -14.29 30.05 -9.45
CA ARG A 109 -13.89 30.96 -8.35
C ARG A 109 -13.59 32.37 -8.85
N GLN A 110 -12.87 32.48 -9.97
CA GLN A 110 -12.59 33.77 -10.58
C GLN A 110 -13.89 34.49 -11.00
N LEU A 111 -14.86 33.74 -11.56
CA LEU A 111 -16.17 34.29 -11.92
C LEU A 111 -16.98 34.76 -10.70
N LEU A 112 -16.77 34.13 -9.54
CA LEU A 112 -17.41 34.44 -8.28
C LEU A 112 -16.64 35.45 -7.42
N GLU A 113 -15.51 35.99 -7.92
CA GLU A 113 -14.58 36.87 -7.18
C GLU A 113 -14.07 36.26 -5.85
N ILE A 114 -14.10 34.93 -5.76
CA ILE A 114 -13.62 34.24 -4.58
C ILE A 114 -12.08 34.12 -4.68
N LYS A 115 -11.36 34.89 -3.84
CA LYS A 115 -9.90 34.78 -3.74
C LYS A 115 -9.49 33.35 -3.40
N GLU A 116 -8.59 32.78 -4.20
CA GLU A 116 -7.98 31.46 -3.90
C GLU A 116 -7.37 31.48 -2.50
N SER A 117 -7.71 30.50 -1.71
CA SER A 117 -6.98 30.21 -0.48
C SER A 117 -5.54 29.90 -0.83
N GLN A 118 -4.61 30.72 -0.37
CA GLN A 118 -3.18 30.56 -0.58
C GLN A 118 -2.76 29.13 -0.24
N GLY A 119 -1.93 28.52 -1.07
CA GLY A 119 -1.50 27.14 -0.91
C GLY A 119 -0.96 26.85 0.48
N ILE A 120 -1.34 25.72 1.02
CA ILE A 120 -0.88 25.25 2.32
C ILE A 120 0.63 24.97 2.23
N ARG A 121 1.44 25.74 2.97
CA ARG A 121 2.87 25.47 3.12
C ARG A 121 3.08 24.50 4.27
N THR A 122 3.77 23.41 4.01
CA THR A 122 4.06 22.39 5.01
C THR A 122 5.57 22.29 5.27
N LEU A 123 5.92 21.94 6.50
CA LEU A 123 7.27 21.67 6.94
C LEU A 123 7.33 20.24 7.48
N GLY A 124 8.26 19.43 6.98
CA GLY A 124 8.49 18.08 7.49
C GLY A 124 9.15 18.09 8.86
N ALA A 125 8.68 17.24 9.78
CA ALA A 125 9.26 17.03 11.10
C ALA A 125 9.26 15.55 11.46
N ARG A 126 10.17 15.14 12.35
CA ARG A 126 10.24 13.78 12.87
C ARG A 126 9.80 13.74 14.33
N VAL A 127 9.08 12.69 14.69
CA VAL A 127 8.74 12.40 16.08
C VAL A 127 9.99 11.89 16.79
N VAL A 128 10.48 12.65 17.78
CA VAL A 128 11.70 12.35 18.55
C VAL A 128 11.42 11.78 19.94
N GLY A 129 10.16 11.82 20.36
CA GLY A 129 9.76 11.27 21.67
C GLY A 129 8.24 11.19 21.81
N ARG A 130 7.81 10.33 22.74
CA ARG A 130 6.41 10.17 23.13
C ARG A 130 6.29 10.31 24.63
N VAL A 131 5.22 10.91 25.09
CA VAL A 131 4.93 10.94 26.52
C VAL A 131 4.51 9.53 26.95
N PRO A 132 5.11 8.95 28.01
CA PRO A 132 4.82 7.58 28.42
C PRO A 132 3.41 7.34 28.95
N ASP A 133 2.65 8.40 29.16
CA ASP A 133 1.27 8.33 29.59
C ASP A 133 0.35 7.96 28.38
N TYR A 134 -0.21 6.77 28.43
CA TYR A 134 -1.11 6.28 27.38
C TYR A 134 -2.40 7.09 27.24
N LEU A 135 -2.79 7.87 28.24
CA LEU A 135 -3.94 8.79 28.19
C LEU A 135 -3.57 10.16 27.62
N ALA A 136 -2.32 10.56 27.75
CA ALA A 136 -1.88 11.90 27.34
C ALA A 136 -1.85 12.07 25.81
N HIS A 137 -1.61 10.99 25.04
CA HIS A 137 -1.51 11.02 23.59
C HIS A 137 -0.78 12.27 23.06
N MET A 138 0.45 12.48 23.54
CA MET A 138 1.32 13.60 23.16
C MET A 138 2.65 13.09 22.60
N VAL A 139 3.20 13.80 21.61
CA VAL A 139 4.49 13.49 21.01
C VAL A 139 5.37 14.74 20.95
N TYR A 140 6.69 14.54 20.90
CA TYR A 140 7.69 15.59 20.67
C TYR A 140 8.21 15.47 19.24
N ILE A 141 8.40 16.61 18.58
CA ILE A 141 8.93 16.70 17.23
C ILE A 141 10.23 17.53 17.20
N ASP A 142 11.08 17.27 16.19
CA ASP A 142 12.40 17.91 15.99
C ASP A 142 12.32 19.27 15.28
N ARG A 143 11.19 19.97 15.36
CA ARG A 143 10.98 21.30 14.81
C ARG A 143 10.36 22.20 15.86
N GLY A 144 10.79 23.48 15.86
CA GLY A 144 10.36 24.45 16.84
C GLY A 144 10.16 25.84 16.28
N ALA A 145 10.22 26.84 17.17
CA ALA A 145 10.01 28.23 16.80
C ALA A 145 11.02 28.75 15.76
N ALA A 146 12.28 28.27 15.81
CA ALA A 146 13.31 28.60 14.82
C ALA A 146 12.93 28.15 13.40
N ASP A 147 12.13 27.10 13.26
CA ASP A 147 11.65 26.56 12.00
C ASP A 147 10.28 27.17 11.56
N GLY A 148 9.76 28.12 12.33
CA GLY A 148 8.47 28.78 12.05
C GLY A 148 7.26 28.09 12.67
N VAL A 149 7.46 27.10 13.55
CA VAL A 149 6.37 26.44 14.29
C VAL A 149 5.83 27.41 15.37
N LYS A 150 4.52 27.45 15.50
CA LYS A 150 3.81 28.25 16.51
C LYS A 150 2.86 27.35 17.29
N VAL A 151 2.42 27.85 18.46
CA VAL A 151 1.29 27.23 19.16
C VAL A 151 0.09 27.18 18.20
N ASP A 152 -0.68 26.12 18.27
CA ASP A 152 -1.80 25.81 17.35
C ASP A 152 -1.39 25.53 15.89
N THR A 153 -0.09 25.33 15.60
CA THR A 153 0.30 24.81 14.28
C THR A 153 -0.29 23.44 14.09
N ALA A 154 -1.10 23.27 13.03
CA ALA A 154 -1.70 21.97 12.68
C ALA A 154 -0.62 20.97 12.24
N VAL A 155 -0.81 19.72 12.65
CA VAL A 155 0.07 18.59 12.34
C VAL A 155 -0.71 17.53 11.58
N ILE A 156 -0.16 17.08 10.46
CA ILE A 156 -0.73 16.07 9.57
C ILE A 156 0.22 14.88 9.55
N ALA A 157 -0.30 13.66 9.60
CA ALA A 157 0.47 12.44 9.49
C ALA A 157 -0.20 11.49 8.50
N GLY A 158 0.59 10.90 7.60
CA GLY A 158 0.06 10.03 6.56
C GLY A 158 -1.02 10.73 5.75
N TYR A 159 -2.25 10.25 5.82
CA TYR A 159 -3.37 10.75 5.03
C TYR A 159 -4.35 11.65 5.82
N GLY A 160 -4.03 12.05 7.05
CA GLY A 160 -5.00 12.76 7.86
C GLY A 160 -4.44 13.67 8.93
N ALA A 161 -5.34 14.45 9.55
CA ALA A 161 -5.02 15.27 10.72
C ALA A 161 -4.48 14.39 11.86
N ALA A 162 -3.37 14.81 12.46
CA ALA A 162 -2.71 14.09 13.54
C ALA A 162 -2.78 14.80 14.89
N GLY A 163 -2.72 16.14 14.90
CA GLY A 163 -2.68 16.89 16.12
C GLY A 163 -2.42 18.38 15.92
N ARG A 164 -2.11 19.07 17.00
CA ARG A 164 -1.67 20.47 16.99
C ARG A 164 -0.51 20.68 17.94
N ALA A 165 0.39 21.60 17.65
CA ALA A 165 1.45 22.01 18.55
C ALA A 165 0.86 22.77 19.74
N VAL A 166 1.13 22.31 20.97
CA VAL A 166 0.62 22.95 22.21
C VAL A 166 1.70 23.66 23.00
N LEU A 167 2.95 23.19 22.87
CA LEU A 167 4.12 23.83 23.49
C LEU A 167 5.23 23.88 22.45
N VAL A 168 5.86 25.06 22.29
CA VAL A 168 6.88 25.28 21.28
C VAL A 168 8.13 25.83 21.93
N SER A 169 9.24 25.12 21.77
CA SER A 169 10.61 25.51 22.14
C SER A 169 11.39 25.95 20.89
N PRO A 170 12.61 26.49 21.01
CA PRO A 170 13.35 26.95 19.83
C PRO A 170 13.54 25.88 18.73
N HIS A 171 13.83 24.63 19.11
CA HIS A 171 14.14 23.53 18.17
C HIS A 171 13.25 22.29 18.31
N GLN A 172 12.26 22.34 19.18
CA GLN A 172 11.33 21.25 19.43
C GLN A 172 9.93 21.78 19.70
N ALA A 173 8.91 20.96 19.43
CA ALA A 173 7.57 21.26 19.87
C ALA A 173 6.87 20.00 20.40
N GLN A 174 5.95 20.21 21.33
CA GLN A 174 5.07 19.19 21.84
C GLN A 174 3.75 19.25 21.06
N VAL A 175 3.33 18.12 20.53
CA VAL A 175 2.12 17.96 19.74
C VAL A 175 1.09 17.17 20.52
N GLN A 176 -0.07 17.74 20.73
CA GLN A 176 -1.26 17.06 21.23
C GLN A 176 -1.92 16.31 20.06
N LEU A 177 -2.01 14.99 20.16
CA LEU A 177 -2.67 14.17 19.15
C LEU A 177 -4.19 14.34 19.22
N ILE A 178 -4.87 14.16 18.10
CA ILE A 178 -6.33 14.29 18.02
C ILE A 178 -7.09 13.28 18.88
N THR A 179 -6.43 12.16 19.24
CA THR A 179 -6.99 11.13 20.13
C THR A 179 -6.88 11.47 21.61
N ASN A 180 -6.09 12.49 21.99
CA ASN A 180 -6.04 12.98 23.37
C ASN A 180 -7.43 13.39 23.86
N ALA A 181 -7.79 13.07 25.11
CA ALA A 181 -9.12 13.32 25.66
C ALA A 181 -9.52 14.82 25.69
N ASP A 182 -8.50 15.71 25.80
CA ASP A 182 -8.71 17.15 25.80
C ASP A 182 -8.59 17.77 24.40
N ALA A 183 -8.32 16.95 23.38
CA ALA A 183 -8.22 17.43 21.99
C ALA A 183 -9.62 17.62 21.38
N SER A 184 -9.77 18.72 20.66
CA SER A 184 -10.97 18.98 19.85
C SER A 184 -10.59 19.65 18.54
N ILE A 185 -11.31 19.32 17.46
CA ILE A 185 -11.14 19.85 16.13
C ILE A 185 -12.50 20.24 15.57
N GLY A 186 -12.57 21.40 14.95
CA GLY A 186 -13.72 21.76 14.12
C GLY A 186 -13.79 20.84 12.90
N ALA A 187 -14.82 20.03 12.81
CA ALA A 187 -14.97 19.02 11.76
C ALA A 187 -16.28 19.19 11.00
N MET A 188 -16.40 18.51 9.87
CA MET A 188 -17.65 18.40 9.13
C MET A 188 -17.70 17.04 8.40
N LEU A 189 -18.89 16.54 8.17
CA LEU A 189 -19.14 15.42 7.28
C LEU A 189 -18.84 15.83 5.83
N ALA A 190 -18.16 14.97 5.07
CA ALA A 190 -17.77 15.33 3.71
C ALA A 190 -18.97 15.41 2.75
N THR A 191 -19.98 14.56 2.94
CA THR A 191 -21.17 14.45 2.08
C THR A 191 -22.20 15.53 2.40
N SER A 192 -22.75 15.53 3.63
CA SER A 192 -23.81 16.45 4.04
C SER A 192 -23.29 17.85 4.35
N ARG A 193 -21.98 18.03 4.52
CA ARG A 193 -21.34 19.29 4.94
C ARG A 193 -21.79 19.78 6.32
N SER A 194 -22.47 18.92 7.09
CA SER A 194 -22.94 19.22 8.42
C SER A 194 -21.76 19.45 9.37
N PRO A 195 -21.67 20.63 10.00
CA PRO A 195 -20.55 20.96 10.89
C PRO A 195 -20.74 20.28 12.26
N GLY A 196 -19.64 19.89 12.87
CA GLY A 196 -19.58 19.29 14.20
C GLY A 196 -18.24 19.55 14.86
N VAL A 197 -18.07 19.01 16.05
CA VAL A 197 -16.80 19.04 16.79
C VAL A 197 -16.34 17.62 17.02
N LEU A 198 -15.16 17.31 16.52
CA LEU A 198 -14.52 16.03 16.74
C LEU A 198 -13.68 16.10 18.00
N ARG A 199 -13.89 15.17 18.93
CA ARG A 199 -13.17 15.09 20.21
C ARG A 199 -12.40 13.78 20.34
N GLY A 200 -11.21 13.86 20.92
CA GLY A 200 -10.49 12.69 21.37
C GLY A 200 -11.19 12.02 22.54
N THR A 201 -11.01 10.70 22.65
CA THR A 201 -11.58 9.91 23.75
C THR A 201 -10.52 9.37 24.70
N GLY A 202 -9.23 9.64 24.44
CA GLY A 202 -8.11 9.00 25.12
C GLY A 202 -7.89 7.54 24.66
N GLY A 203 -8.60 7.10 23.64
CA GLY A 203 -8.49 5.79 23.00
C GLY A 203 -8.15 5.91 21.52
N ASN A 204 -8.43 4.86 20.76
CA ASN A 204 -8.14 4.83 19.31
C ASN A 204 -9.24 5.48 18.45
N LEU A 205 -10.43 5.69 19.01
CA LEU A 205 -11.55 6.29 18.31
C LEU A 205 -11.74 7.73 18.76
N LEU A 206 -12.35 8.51 17.88
CA LEU A 206 -12.77 9.88 18.12
C LEU A 206 -14.30 9.93 18.21
N ARG A 207 -14.84 10.94 18.85
CA ARG A 207 -16.26 11.18 18.93
C ARG A 207 -16.60 12.47 18.18
N LEU A 208 -17.58 12.39 17.26
CA LEU A 208 -18.09 13.54 16.55
C LEU A 208 -19.39 14.00 17.21
N ASP A 209 -19.33 15.17 17.84
CA ASP A 209 -20.43 15.81 18.56
C ASP A 209 -21.16 16.86 17.70
N TYR A 210 -22.37 17.24 18.11
CA TYR A 210 -23.19 18.29 17.53
C TYR A 210 -23.79 18.03 16.15
N ILE A 211 -23.79 16.78 15.68
CA ILE A 211 -24.55 16.39 14.48
C ILE A 211 -25.99 16.08 14.88
N ASN A 212 -26.96 16.74 14.24
CA ASN A 212 -28.38 16.59 14.57
C ASN A 212 -28.87 15.15 14.29
N ASN A 213 -29.80 14.65 15.12
CA ASN A 213 -30.43 13.34 14.94
C ASN A 213 -31.23 13.20 13.62
N THR A 214 -31.60 14.32 12.99
CA THR A 214 -32.29 14.33 11.68
C THR A 214 -31.37 14.09 10.52
N GLU A 215 -30.04 14.30 10.68
CA GLU A 215 -29.05 14.05 9.64
C GLU A 215 -28.89 12.54 9.45
N GLU A 216 -28.77 12.11 8.20
CA GLU A 216 -28.42 10.75 7.85
C GLU A 216 -26.90 10.61 7.77
N VAL A 217 -26.31 9.83 8.66
CA VAL A 217 -24.89 9.59 8.70
C VAL A 217 -24.63 8.10 8.55
N SER A 218 -23.94 7.72 7.48
CA SER A 218 -23.63 6.33 7.15
C SER A 218 -22.25 5.92 7.68
N ALA A 219 -22.11 4.64 8.05
CA ALA A 219 -20.79 4.08 8.30
C ALA A 219 -19.93 4.16 7.03
N GLY A 220 -18.65 4.51 7.19
CA GLY A 220 -17.73 4.76 6.07
C GLY A 220 -17.71 6.20 5.57
N GLU A 221 -18.63 7.07 6.01
CA GLU A 221 -18.60 8.49 5.62
C GLU A 221 -17.33 9.17 6.13
N ILE A 222 -16.76 10.02 5.28
CA ILE A 222 -15.50 10.73 5.57
C ILE A 222 -15.79 11.96 6.39
N VAL A 223 -14.97 12.17 7.42
CA VAL A 223 -14.95 13.38 8.24
C VAL A 223 -13.72 14.20 7.87
N VAL A 224 -13.93 15.49 7.61
CA VAL A 224 -12.88 16.45 7.27
C VAL A 224 -12.87 17.63 8.21
N SER A 225 -11.76 18.35 8.30
CA SER A 225 -11.67 19.59 9.06
C SER A 225 -12.59 20.68 8.47
N SER A 226 -13.28 21.43 9.32
CA SER A 226 -14.15 22.52 8.90
C SER A 226 -13.41 23.82 8.61
N GLY A 227 -12.23 24.01 9.22
CA GLY A 227 -11.48 25.27 9.21
C GLY A 227 -12.00 26.32 10.19
N LEU A 228 -13.08 26.03 10.92
CA LEU A 228 -13.74 27.02 11.81
C LEU A 228 -12.96 27.26 13.11
N ASP A 229 -12.11 26.29 13.50
CA ASP A 229 -11.25 26.41 14.68
C ASP A 229 -10.01 27.28 14.44
N GLY A 230 -9.71 27.62 13.18
CA GLY A 230 -8.51 28.39 12.80
C GLY A 230 -7.20 27.65 12.96
N VAL A 231 -7.23 26.38 13.37
CA VAL A 231 -6.06 25.50 13.54
C VAL A 231 -5.80 24.70 12.27
N PHE A 232 -6.79 23.94 11.85
CA PHE A 232 -6.68 23.14 10.64
C PHE A 232 -7.25 23.87 9.43
N PRO A 233 -6.55 23.86 8.28
CA PRO A 233 -7.16 24.29 7.03
C PRO A 233 -8.40 23.48 6.72
N LYS A 234 -9.39 24.09 6.07
CA LYS A 234 -10.61 23.40 5.67
C LYS A 234 -10.33 22.26 4.69
N GLY A 235 -10.95 21.10 4.92
CA GLY A 235 -10.92 19.98 4.00
C GLY A 235 -9.80 18.97 4.24
N ILE A 236 -9.01 19.10 5.31
CA ILE A 236 -8.04 18.06 5.69
C ILE A 236 -8.81 16.82 6.15
N PRO A 237 -8.56 15.63 5.57
CA PRO A 237 -9.17 14.40 6.05
C PRO A 237 -8.81 14.14 7.52
N VAL A 238 -9.77 13.69 8.31
CA VAL A 238 -9.54 13.39 9.73
C VAL A 238 -9.75 11.89 9.99
N GLY A 239 -10.85 11.33 9.48
CA GLY A 239 -11.16 9.93 9.69
C GLY A 239 -12.43 9.51 8.96
N LYS A 240 -12.88 8.30 9.23
CA LYS A 240 -14.12 7.72 8.70
C LYS A 240 -15.08 7.36 9.86
N VAL A 241 -16.36 7.51 9.64
CA VAL A 241 -17.40 7.09 10.57
C VAL A 241 -17.41 5.57 10.70
N VAL A 242 -17.25 5.06 11.91
CA VAL A 242 -17.36 3.63 12.22
C VAL A 242 -18.76 3.29 12.66
N SER A 243 -19.34 4.08 13.55
CA SER A 243 -20.70 3.91 14.05
C SER A 243 -21.43 5.23 14.13
N SER A 244 -22.74 5.18 13.89
CA SER A 244 -23.64 6.33 14.02
C SER A 244 -24.98 5.88 14.54
N ARG A 245 -25.36 6.38 15.69
CA ARG A 245 -26.63 6.05 16.37
C ARG A 245 -27.37 7.33 16.75
N LYS A 246 -28.71 7.29 16.79
CA LYS A 246 -29.50 8.37 17.36
C LYS A 246 -29.21 8.44 18.85
N GLY A 247 -28.75 9.58 19.31
CA GLY A 247 -28.49 9.81 20.72
C GLY A 247 -29.76 10.06 21.53
N LYS A 248 -29.65 10.06 22.83
CA LYS A 248 -30.75 10.38 23.76
C LYS A 248 -31.12 11.87 23.75
N THR A 249 -30.24 12.71 23.25
CA THR A 249 -30.42 14.16 23.07
C THR A 249 -30.83 14.48 21.63
N VAL A 250 -30.77 15.73 21.23
CA VAL A 250 -31.01 16.18 19.85
C VAL A 250 -29.87 15.80 18.89
N PHE A 251 -28.74 15.35 19.42
CA PHE A 251 -27.56 15.02 18.66
C PHE A 251 -27.32 13.54 18.56
N ARG A 252 -26.69 13.10 17.45
CA ARG A 252 -26.24 11.73 17.20
C ARG A 252 -25.00 11.39 18.03
N GLU A 253 -24.85 10.14 18.35
CA GLU A 253 -23.64 9.55 18.88
C GLU A 253 -22.86 8.93 17.70
N ILE A 254 -21.73 9.54 17.32
CA ILE A 254 -20.94 9.14 16.16
C ILE A 254 -19.50 8.86 16.59
N GLU A 255 -19.02 7.67 16.25
CA GLU A 255 -17.63 7.27 16.45
C GLU A 255 -16.89 7.31 15.12
N VAL A 256 -15.67 7.86 15.16
CA VAL A 256 -14.83 8.10 13.99
C VAL A 256 -13.47 7.45 14.20
N GLU A 257 -13.02 6.66 13.24
CA GLU A 257 -11.68 6.09 13.20
C GLU A 257 -10.75 7.06 12.46
N PRO A 258 -9.67 7.54 13.07
CA PRO A 258 -8.73 8.46 12.43
C PRO A 258 -8.00 7.77 11.26
N PHE A 259 -7.71 8.54 10.20
CA PHE A 259 -6.90 8.04 9.08
C PHE A 259 -5.41 7.97 9.39
N ALA A 260 -4.93 8.81 10.30
CA ALA A 260 -3.53 8.80 10.73
C ALA A 260 -3.30 7.69 11.77
N ASP A 261 -2.28 6.84 11.54
CA ASP A 261 -1.80 5.91 12.56
C ASP A 261 -0.96 6.68 13.60
N LEU A 262 -1.67 7.27 14.55
CA LEU A 262 -1.09 8.18 15.56
C LEU A 262 -0.12 7.49 16.52
N LEU A 263 -0.22 6.16 16.66
CA LEU A 263 0.62 5.38 17.56
C LEU A 263 1.96 5.00 16.93
N ARG A 264 2.03 4.90 15.60
CA ARG A 264 3.22 4.44 14.87
C ARG A 264 3.86 5.51 13.99
N THR A 265 3.26 6.70 13.94
CA THR A 265 3.78 7.80 13.11
C THR A 265 5.17 8.22 13.58
N GLU A 266 6.13 8.21 12.67
CA GLU A 266 7.51 8.66 12.86
C GLU A 266 7.76 10.01 12.20
N GLU A 267 7.02 10.32 11.13
CA GLU A 267 7.17 11.54 10.35
C GLU A 267 5.83 12.27 10.25
N VAL A 268 5.88 13.60 10.35
CA VAL A 268 4.70 14.48 10.31
C VAL A 268 4.96 15.70 9.44
N LEU A 269 3.90 16.31 8.98
CA LEU A 269 3.91 17.58 8.26
C LEU A 269 3.25 18.65 9.12
N LEU A 270 3.94 19.75 9.31
CA LEU A 270 3.45 20.93 10.02
C LEU A 270 2.89 21.92 9.02
N VAL A 271 1.70 22.43 9.25
CA VAL A 271 1.08 23.48 8.44
C VAL A 271 1.56 24.84 8.95
N VAL A 272 2.68 25.33 8.39
CA VAL A 272 3.32 26.57 8.84
C VAL A 272 2.68 27.84 8.28
N GLN A 273 1.79 27.71 7.29
CA GLN A 273 1.02 28.83 6.76
C GLN A 273 -0.35 28.33 6.29
N SER A 274 -1.39 28.53 7.07
CA SER A 274 -2.76 28.45 6.56
C SER A 274 -3.15 29.85 6.05
N GLY A 275 -3.66 29.91 4.83
CA GLY A 275 -4.15 31.16 4.26
C GLY A 275 -5.23 31.77 5.14
N GLY A 276 -5.00 33.01 5.55
CA GLY A 276 -6.01 33.94 6.00
C GLY A 276 -6.52 33.75 7.42
N LYS A 277 -5.92 34.48 8.40
CA LYS A 277 -6.77 35.10 9.44
C LYS A 277 -7.84 35.92 8.71
N VAL A 278 -9.08 35.50 8.83
CA VAL A 278 -10.18 36.44 8.70
C VAL A 278 -10.03 37.36 9.90
N GLU A 279 -9.43 38.54 9.72
CA GLU A 279 -9.57 39.58 10.71
C GLU A 279 -11.09 39.85 10.86
N PRO A 280 -11.63 39.80 12.07
CA PRO A 280 -13.03 40.22 12.27
C PRO A 280 -13.10 41.67 11.83
N GLY A 281 -13.81 41.90 10.71
CA GLY A 281 -13.97 43.21 10.16
C GLY A 281 -14.48 44.13 11.27
N VAL A 282 -13.73 45.20 11.56
CA VAL A 282 -14.17 46.32 12.34
C VAL A 282 -15.41 46.87 11.62
N LEU A 283 -16.59 46.59 12.17
CA LEU A 283 -17.81 47.26 11.74
C LEU A 283 -17.59 48.78 11.93
N PRO A 284 -17.74 49.62 10.91
CA PRO A 284 -17.71 51.04 11.11
C PRO A 284 -18.85 51.41 12.09
N ALA A 285 -18.48 52.14 13.15
CA ALA A 285 -19.43 52.66 14.10
C ALA A 285 -20.47 53.56 13.40
N PRO A 286 -21.72 53.61 13.92
CA PRO A 286 -22.84 54.33 13.35
C PRO A 286 -22.63 55.84 13.32
#